data_381a13a35fd5c72a98ba3428e0c258bc
#
_entry.id   381a13a35fd5c72a98ba3428e0c258bc
#
_cell.length_a   1.000
_cell.length_b   1.000
_cell.length_c   1.000
_cell.angle_alpha   90.00
_cell.angle_beta   90.00
_cell.angle_gamma   90.00
#
_symmetry.space_group_name_H-M   'P 1'
#
loop_
_entity.id
_entity.type
_entity.pdbx_description
1 polymer ?
#
loop_
_entity_poly.entity_id
_entity_poly.type
_entity_poly.pdbx_seq_one_letter_code
_entity_poly.pdbx_strand_id
1 'polypeptide(L)'
;MKLHRFSEVAVKYRDYTIDNFSDAAEVQTAVKLNAAAVSFPKNVLPVKLYGYKGNVYFYCSDGRIYRLSDGKIKTFSKTVFTEEPDLIEITENGKVGVGFASCGRAVLSDKNSSFITLFGGEGYVNLDGALFSFSGDKVFFGKRYDGEKDFTLAENEGYISVKGEVIKLIPVGKKLYVLKRNGLDAVAPTDSDNFYSLSEVLTEPFVADNFSVAAFTDGFAFTGGGYLFVFSDNRLKKIKVALKDVKYSVSDEAFLADAKYCLPIVVSGKGYLFVYDFLSEKSFLTPSGDLMFSDGLFFDSAESTVGKISFGYDKAEFSAAFGYNDFDTTKVKRIYSVSASCKKKFSLEIRSEKDVTAIAFDEGYSVKEVKIFGKAFSFAVRGEEKPAFVKVYYTV
;
A
#
# COMPACT_ATOMS: atom_id res chain seq x y z
N MET A 1 -70.07 31.22 -22.15
CA MET A 1 -69.26 30.05 -21.65
C MET A 1 -68.04 29.92 -22.51
N LYS A 2 -66.87 30.38 -22.06
CA LYS A 2 -65.63 30.29 -22.82
C LYS A 2 -64.98 28.94 -22.58
N LEU A 3 -64.90 28.09 -23.58
CA LEU A 3 -64.12 26.83 -23.54
C LEU A 3 -62.65 27.18 -23.48
N HIS A 4 -62.01 26.92 -22.34
CA HIS A 4 -60.57 26.91 -22.27
C HIS A 4 -60.08 25.67 -23.01
N ARG A 5 -59.45 25.84 -24.15
CA ARG A 5 -58.61 24.78 -24.79
C ARG A 5 -57.45 24.50 -23.85
N PHE A 6 -57.43 23.30 -23.29
CA PHE A 6 -56.21 22.77 -22.74
C PHE A 6 -55.23 22.57 -23.88
N SER A 7 -54.19 23.38 -23.93
CA SER A 7 -53.06 23.09 -24.79
C SER A 7 -52.43 21.78 -24.34
N GLU A 8 -52.42 20.78 -25.19
CA GLU A 8 -51.63 19.56 -24.97
C GLU A 8 -50.18 19.96 -24.72
N VAL A 9 -49.75 19.82 -23.48
CA VAL A 9 -48.32 19.92 -23.16
C VAL A 9 -47.71 18.67 -23.72
N ALA A 10 -47.02 18.82 -24.86
CA ALA A 10 -46.26 17.71 -25.47
C ALA A 10 -45.23 17.24 -24.47
N VAL A 11 -45.47 16.10 -23.84
CA VAL A 11 -44.52 15.44 -22.94
C VAL A 11 -43.37 14.90 -23.80
N LYS A 12 -42.17 15.49 -23.71
CA LYS A 12 -41.02 15.03 -24.40
C LYS A 12 -40.39 13.86 -23.64
N TYR A 13 -40.46 12.67 -24.21
CA TYR A 13 -39.77 11.49 -23.73
C TYR A 13 -38.31 11.57 -24.13
N ARG A 14 -37.41 11.32 -23.18
CA ARG A 14 -35.96 11.33 -23.37
C ARG A 14 -35.31 10.13 -22.68
N ASP A 15 -34.12 9.82 -23.08
CA ASP A 15 -33.33 8.79 -22.42
C ASP A 15 -31.93 9.32 -22.08
N TYR A 16 -31.32 8.70 -21.07
CA TYR A 16 -29.96 8.91 -20.63
C TYR A 16 -29.29 7.56 -20.40
N THR A 17 -28.15 7.34 -21.02
CA THR A 17 -27.40 6.10 -20.88
C THR A 17 -26.26 6.31 -19.90
N ILE A 18 -26.19 5.45 -18.89
CA ILE A 18 -25.06 5.33 -17.98
C ILE A 18 -24.18 4.22 -18.57
N ASP A 19 -23.20 4.59 -19.39
CA ASP A 19 -22.27 3.66 -20.07
C ASP A 19 -20.82 3.83 -19.63
N ASN A 20 -20.51 4.98 -19.04
CA ASN A 20 -19.15 5.32 -18.65
C ASN A 20 -18.80 4.76 -17.25
N PHE A 21 -18.91 3.43 -17.11
CA PHE A 21 -18.49 2.73 -15.90
C PHE A 21 -16.96 2.62 -15.77
N SER A 22 -16.19 3.19 -16.69
CA SER A 22 -14.73 3.15 -16.65
C SER A 22 -14.11 3.98 -15.51
N ASP A 23 -14.82 5.01 -15.05
CA ASP A 23 -14.40 5.86 -13.93
C ASP A 23 -14.96 5.39 -12.58
N ALA A 24 -15.82 4.38 -12.60
CA ALA A 24 -16.31 3.77 -11.39
C ALA A 24 -15.18 2.96 -10.75
N ALA A 25 -14.93 3.19 -9.46
CA ALA A 25 -13.98 2.42 -8.68
C ALA A 25 -14.29 0.92 -8.83
N GLU A 26 -13.56 0.26 -9.72
CA GLU A 26 -13.65 -1.19 -9.86
C GLU A 26 -13.15 -1.82 -8.58
N VAL A 27 -14.05 -2.53 -7.97
CA VAL A 27 -13.84 -3.68 -7.13
C VAL A 27 -12.75 -3.58 -6.08
N GLN A 28 -13.17 -3.40 -4.87
CA GLN A 28 -12.35 -3.70 -3.72
C GLN A 28 -11.96 -5.18 -3.76
N THR A 29 -10.68 -5.43 -4.03
CA THR A 29 -10.08 -6.71 -3.70
C THR A 29 -10.20 -6.87 -2.19
N ALA A 30 -11.00 -7.82 -1.72
CA ALA A 30 -11.11 -8.07 -0.29
C ALA A 30 -9.77 -8.58 0.22
N VAL A 31 -9.20 -7.87 1.17
CA VAL A 31 -8.05 -8.37 1.91
C VAL A 31 -8.56 -9.45 2.84
N LYS A 32 -8.22 -10.71 2.58
CA LYS A 32 -8.51 -11.83 3.49
C LYS A 32 -7.43 -11.91 4.54
N LEU A 33 -7.83 -11.75 5.79
CA LEU A 33 -6.96 -11.83 6.94
C LEU A 33 -7.13 -13.23 7.57
N ASN A 34 -6.28 -14.16 7.19
CA ASN A 34 -6.19 -15.46 7.88
C ASN A 34 -5.29 -15.28 9.11
N ALA A 35 -5.89 -15.15 10.28
CA ALA A 35 -5.19 -14.82 11.51
C ALA A 35 -5.20 -15.96 12.52
N ALA A 36 -4.14 -16.05 13.32
CA ALA A 36 -4.02 -16.88 14.49
C ALA A 36 -3.82 -16.02 15.74
N ALA A 37 -4.45 -16.38 16.83
CA ALA A 37 -4.29 -15.67 18.09
C ALA A 37 -2.86 -15.83 18.64
N VAL A 38 -2.32 -14.75 19.19
CA VAL A 38 -1.00 -14.72 19.85
C VAL A 38 -1.12 -14.08 21.24
N SER A 39 -0.29 -14.54 22.17
CA SER A 39 -0.27 -14.01 23.54
C SER A 39 1.10 -13.48 23.88
N PHE A 40 1.17 -12.22 24.24
CA PHE A 40 2.39 -11.57 24.70
C PHE A 40 2.58 -11.75 26.23
N PRO A 41 3.80 -11.62 26.74
CA PRO A 41 4.04 -11.56 28.18
C PRO A 41 3.24 -10.41 28.81
N LYS A 42 2.94 -10.55 30.11
CA LYS A 42 2.17 -9.53 30.85
C LYS A 42 2.85 -8.15 30.77
N ASN A 43 2.08 -7.12 30.44
CA ASN A 43 2.53 -5.73 30.28
C ASN A 43 3.52 -5.48 29.13
N VAL A 44 3.63 -6.41 28.20
CA VAL A 44 4.44 -6.23 26.97
C VAL A 44 3.49 -6.02 25.81
N LEU A 45 3.61 -4.86 25.16
CA LEU A 45 2.78 -4.48 24.00
C LEU A 45 3.63 -4.48 22.73
N PRO A 46 3.17 -5.04 21.63
CA PRO A 46 3.84 -4.93 20.36
C PRO A 46 3.79 -3.47 19.87
N VAL A 47 4.93 -2.98 19.36
CA VAL A 47 5.10 -1.63 18.82
C VAL A 47 5.29 -1.69 17.32
N LYS A 48 6.07 -2.67 16.83
CA LYS A 48 6.31 -2.90 15.41
C LYS A 48 6.34 -4.38 15.08
N LEU A 49 5.81 -4.70 13.92
CA LEU A 49 5.84 -6.02 13.31
C LEU A 49 6.99 -6.10 12.29
N TYR A 50 7.70 -7.21 12.26
CA TYR A 50 8.68 -7.54 11.22
C TYR A 50 8.38 -8.92 10.64
N GLY A 51 8.30 -8.97 9.31
CA GLY A 51 8.25 -10.20 8.53
C GLY A 51 9.59 -10.50 7.88
N TYR A 52 10.00 -11.76 7.90
CA TYR A 52 11.19 -12.18 7.16
C TYR A 52 11.11 -13.66 6.80
N LYS A 53 11.02 -13.95 5.50
CA LYS A 53 10.97 -15.35 4.97
C LYS A 53 10.00 -16.24 5.75
N GLY A 54 8.81 -15.72 6.05
CA GLY A 54 7.75 -16.44 6.76
C GLY A 54 7.91 -16.51 8.29
N ASN A 55 8.97 -15.94 8.86
CA ASN A 55 9.10 -15.74 10.29
C ASN A 55 8.49 -14.41 10.71
N VAL A 56 7.97 -14.35 11.91
CA VAL A 56 7.30 -13.19 12.50
C VAL A 56 8.06 -12.74 13.73
N TYR A 57 8.40 -11.46 13.78
CA TYR A 57 9.06 -10.85 14.93
C TYR A 57 8.31 -9.59 15.34
N PHE A 58 8.45 -9.23 16.62
CA PHE A 58 7.84 -8.04 17.20
C PHE A 58 8.88 -7.26 18.00
N TYR A 59 9.01 -5.98 17.72
CA TYR A 59 9.59 -5.05 18.67
C TYR A 59 8.50 -4.62 19.65
N CYS A 60 8.78 -4.65 20.93
CA CYS A 60 7.79 -4.43 21.96
C CYS A 60 8.13 -3.26 22.88
N SER A 61 7.14 -2.82 23.65
CA SER A 61 7.22 -1.67 24.55
C SER A 61 8.29 -1.77 25.64
N ASP A 62 8.80 -2.96 25.92
CA ASP A 62 9.93 -3.20 26.82
C ASP A 62 11.30 -3.08 26.13
N GLY A 63 11.33 -2.67 24.88
CA GLY A 63 12.54 -2.49 24.06
C GLY A 63 13.14 -3.79 23.53
N ARG A 64 12.47 -4.92 23.65
CA ARG A 64 12.97 -6.23 23.22
C ARG A 64 12.33 -6.70 21.92
N ILE A 65 13.08 -7.62 21.29
CA ILE A 65 12.56 -8.36 20.13
C ILE A 65 12.03 -9.72 20.60
N TYR A 66 10.85 -10.02 20.12
CA TYR A 66 10.17 -11.30 20.32
C TYR A 66 9.97 -11.98 18.97
N ARG A 67 9.94 -13.31 18.97
CA ARG A 67 9.68 -14.14 17.79
C ARG A 67 8.46 -15.00 18.03
N LEU A 68 7.61 -15.11 17.03
CA LEU A 68 6.55 -16.11 17.00
C LEU A 68 7.15 -17.46 16.57
N SER A 69 7.05 -18.47 17.42
CA SER A 69 7.51 -19.83 17.13
C SER A 69 6.49 -20.82 17.69
N ASP A 70 6.00 -21.72 16.83
CA ASP A 70 5.01 -22.74 17.18
C ASP A 70 3.74 -22.15 17.86
N GLY A 71 3.25 -21.02 17.34
CA GLY A 71 2.09 -20.32 17.89
C GLY A 71 2.33 -19.60 19.23
N LYS A 72 3.58 -19.53 19.70
CA LYS A 72 3.96 -18.88 20.96
C LYS A 72 4.94 -17.74 20.75
N ILE A 73 4.76 -16.68 21.47
CA ILE A 73 5.70 -15.56 21.53
C ILE A 73 6.85 -15.90 22.48
N LYS A 74 8.07 -15.89 21.96
CA LYS A 74 9.30 -16.14 22.73
C LYS A 74 10.25 -14.96 22.56
N THR A 75 10.98 -14.61 23.60
CA THR A 75 12.04 -13.60 23.53
C THR A 75 13.08 -14.04 22.50
N PHE A 76 13.33 -13.22 21.49
CA PHE A 76 14.37 -13.45 20.48
C PHE A 76 15.75 -13.14 21.05
N SER A 77 15.89 -12.01 21.74
CA SER A 77 17.12 -11.58 22.37
C SER A 77 16.86 -10.91 23.73
N LYS A 78 17.83 -10.97 24.63
CA LYS A 78 17.84 -10.24 25.89
C LYS A 78 18.24 -8.77 25.73
N THR A 79 18.74 -8.40 24.56
CA THR A 79 19.12 -7.01 24.23
C THR A 79 17.90 -6.12 24.28
N VAL A 80 18.06 -4.95 24.88
CA VAL A 80 17.06 -3.89 24.95
C VAL A 80 17.49 -2.77 24.00
N PHE A 81 16.64 -2.46 23.04
CA PHE A 81 16.80 -1.31 22.15
C PHE A 81 16.08 -0.09 22.75
N THR A 82 16.68 1.06 22.63
CA THR A 82 16.09 2.33 23.09
C THR A 82 15.20 2.98 22.03
N GLU A 83 15.40 2.59 20.78
CA GLU A 83 14.65 3.03 19.61
C GLU A 83 14.28 1.81 18.77
N GLU A 84 13.35 1.99 17.88
CA GLU A 84 12.89 0.97 16.94
C GLU A 84 14.04 0.50 16.05
N PRO A 85 14.40 -0.79 16.05
CA PRO A 85 15.51 -1.28 15.26
C PRO A 85 15.10 -1.60 13.81
N ASP A 86 16.06 -1.48 12.90
CA ASP A 86 15.94 -2.02 11.54
C ASP A 86 16.16 -3.54 11.57
N LEU A 87 15.37 -4.27 10.77
CA LEU A 87 15.64 -5.67 10.47
C LEU A 87 16.72 -5.74 9.41
N ILE A 88 17.79 -6.50 9.67
CA ILE A 88 18.89 -6.71 8.74
C ILE A 88 19.03 -8.20 8.39
N GLU A 89 19.31 -8.49 7.13
CA GLU A 89 19.74 -9.82 6.71
C GLU A 89 21.23 -9.96 6.99
N ILE A 90 21.61 -11.06 7.63
CA ILE A 90 23.00 -11.38 7.95
C ILE A 90 23.36 -12.78 7.44
N THR A 91 24.61 -12.97 7.08
CA THR A 91 25.14 -14.30 6.75
C THR A 91 26.15 -14.71 7.81
N GLU A 92 25.87 -15.79 8.53
CA GLU A 92 26.71 -16.36 9.56
C GLU A 92 27.02 -17.82 9.21
N ASN A 93 28.28 -18.19 9.09
CA ASN A 93 28.70 -19.55 8.72
C ASN A 93 28.00 -20.10 7.46
N GLY A 94 27.86 -19.26 6.42
CA GLY A 94 27.20 -19.60 5.16
C GLY A 94 25.66 -19.74 5.28
N LYS A 95 25.07 -19.45 6.42
CA LYS A 95 23.61 -19.45 6.62
C LYS A 95 23.10 -18.02 6.72
N VAL A 96 22.08 -17.76 5.93
CA VAL A 96 21.37 -16.47 6.00
C VAL A 96 20.46 -16.45 7.21
N GLY A 97 20.63 -15.46 8.07
CA GLY A 97 19.88 -15.23 9.28
C GLY A 97 19.31 -13.83 9.37
N VAL A 98 18.72 -13.51 10.49
CA VAL A 98 18.12 -12.22 10.81
C VAL A 98 18.86 -11.58 11.98
N GLY A 99 19.16 -10.31 11.84
CA GLY A 99 19.60 -9.44 12.91
C GLY A 99 18.69 -8.22 13.04
N PHE A 100 18.89 -7.47 14.11
CA PHE A 100 18.22 -6.21 14.36
C PHE A 100 19.25 -5.17 14.76
N ALA A 101 19.20 -3.99 14.19
CA ALA A 101 20.18 -2.94 14.39
C ALA A 101 19.52 -1.60 14.68
N SER A 102 19.96 -0.90 15.70
CA SER A 102 19.53 0.46 16.04
C SER A 102 20.57 1.16 16.91
N CYS A 103 20.75 2.46 16.74
CA CYS A 103 21.53 3.33 17.62
C CYS A 103 22.89 2.75 18.03
N GLY A 104 23.67 2.29 17.06
CA GLY A 104 25.00 1.71 17.32
C GLY A 104 24.99 0.31 17.92
N ARG A 105 23.87 -0.39 17.94
CA ARG A 105 23.71 -1.74 18.47
C ARG A 105 23.17 -2.70 17.43
N ALA A 106 23.62 -3.93 17.45
CA ALA A 106 23.06 -5.02 16.65
C ALA A 106 22.91 -6.31 17.43
N VAL A 107 21.92 -7.11 17.06
CA VAL A 107 21.73 -8.48 17.54
C VAL A 107 21.70 -9.39 16.35
N LEU A 108 22.60 -10.37 16.30
CA LEU A 108 22.88 -11.15 15.11
C LEU A 108 22.18 -12.49 15.03
N SER A 109 21.81 -13.12 16.13
CA SER A 109 21.04 -14.37 16.08
C SER A 109 20.35 -14.68 17.42
N ASP A 110 19.42 -15.63 17.38
CA ASP A 110 18.72 -16.15 18.55
C ASP A 110 19.61 -16.98 19.49
N LYS A 111 20.75 -17.48 19.00
CA LYS A 111 21.63 -18.35 19.78
C LYS A 111 22.82 -17.63 20.41
N ASN A 112 23.32 -16.61 19.72
CA ASN A 112 24.47 -15.82 20.20
C ASN A 112 24.08 -14.34 20.07
N SER A 113 23.35 -13.82 21.04
CA SER A 113 23.09 -12.38 21.14
C SER A 113 24.42 -11.66 21.45
N SER A 114 25.26 -11.54 20.47
CA SER A 114 26.45 -10.70 20.56
C SER A 114 26.05 -9.27 20.38
N PHE A 115 26.48 -8.47 21.31
CA PHE A 115 26.30 -7.04 21.31
C PHE A 115 27.42 -6.46 20.44
N ILE A 116 27.08 -5.88 19.30
CA ILE A 116 28.06 -5.26 18.41
C ILE A 116 27.86 -3.76 18.47
N THR A 117 28.94 -3.03 18.59
CA THR A 117 28.95 -1.59 18.44
C THR A 117 28.99 -1.28 16.95
N LEU A 118 27.90 -0.72 16.43
CA LEU A 118 27.82 -0.23 15.07
C LEU A 118 28.32 1.22 14.99
N PHE A 119 28.81 1.63 13.82
CA PHE A 119 29.00 3.04 13.51
C PHE A 119 27.65 3.77 13.53
N GLY A 120 27.64 5.02 13.96
CA GLY A 120 26.41 5.81 14.11
C GLY A 120 25.69 6.03 12.79
N GLY A 121 24.39 5.96 12.82
CA GLY A 121 23.52 6.16 11.67
C GLY A 121 22.17 5.49 11.87
N GLU A 122 21.36 5.54 10.84
CA GLU A 122 20.03 4.94 10.73
C GLU A 122 19.90 4.16 9.42
N GLY A 123 18.84 3.38 9.26
CA GLY A 123 18.55 2.66 8.03
C GLY A 123 19.60 1.60 7.69
N TYR A 124 19.92 0.75 8.66
CA TYR A 124 20.91 -0.30 8.49
C TYR A 124 20.49 -1.35 7.47
N VAL A 125 21.37 -1.63 6.51
CA VAL A 125 21.18 -2.67 5.48
C VAL A 125 22.48 -3.44 5.24
N ASN A 126 22.37 -4.69 4.81
CA ASN A 126 23.50 -5.51 4.38
C ASN A 126 23.53 -5.58 2.85
N LEU A 127 24.69 -5.34 2.28
CA LEU A 127 24.96 -5.60 0.87
C LEU A 127 26.25 -6.41 0.75
N ASP A 128 26.15 -7.63 0.22
CA ASP A 128 27.28 -8.51 -0.11
C ASP A 128 28.30 -8.62 1.04
N GLY A 129 27.81 -8.77 2.27
CA GLY A 129 28.62 -8.94 3.47
C GLY A 129 29.15 -7.66 4.11
N ALA A 130 28.84 -6.49 3.57
CA ALA A 130 29.12 -5.22 4.22
C ALA A 130 27.85 -4.59 4.79
N LEU A 131 27.94 -4.04 5.99
CA LEU A 131 26.85 -3.30 6.61
C LEU A 131 26.95 -1.83 6.19
N PHE A 132 25.80 -1.26 5.81
CA PHE A 132 25.64 0.15 5.49
C PHE A 132 24.64 0.79 6.42
N SER A 133 24.82 2.09 6.67
CA SER A 133 23.86 2.96 7.33
C SER A 133 23.97 4.36 6.75
N PHE A 134 23.09 5.27 7.14
CA PHE A 134 23.19 6.67 6.71
C PHE A 134 22.90 7.65 7.84
N SER A 135 23.36 8.87 7.66
CA SER A 135 22.98 10.01 8.49
C SER A 135 23.10 11.29 7.66
N GLY A 136 21.97 11.97 7.45
CA GLY A 136 21.90 13.17 6.63
C GLY A 136 22.28 12.92 5.17
N ASP A 137 23.41 13.47 4.73
CA ASP A 137 23.97 13.36 3.39
C ASP A 137 25.14 12.33 3.29
N LYS A 138 25.32 11.50 4.30
CA LYS A 138 26.41 10.53 4.37
C LYS A 138 25.88 9.13 4.45
N VAL A 139 26.47 8.25 3.62
CA VAL A 139 26.28 6.80 3.65
C VAL A 139 27.54 6.19 4.23
N PHE A 140 27.42 5.61 5.41
CA PHE A 140 28.52 4.91 6.09
C PHE A 140 28.59 3.46 5.64
N PHE A 141 29.78 2.88 5.62
CA PHE A 141 29.96 1.47 5.32
C PHE A 141 30.98 0.84 6.26
N GLY A 142 30.70 -0.41 6.62
CA GLY A 142 31.58 -1.23 7.38
C GLY A 142 32.47 -2.12 6.51
N LYS A 143 33.37 -2.83 7.17
CA LYS A 143 34.26 -3.78 6.54
C LYS A 143 33.48 -4.89 5.84
N ARG A 144 33.90 -5.25 4.65
CA ARG A 144 33.33 -6.36 3.92
C ARG A 144 33.74 -7.69 4.58
N TYR A 145 32.78 -8.56 4.74
CA TYR A 145 32.95 -9.85 5.34
C TYR A 145 33.18 -10.92 4.27
N ASP A 146 34.19 -11.76 4.43
CA ASP A 146 34.58 -12.77 3.45
C ASP A 146 34.00 -14.18 3.67
N GLY A 147 33.00 -14.30 4.55
CA GLY A 147 32.21 -15.52 4.76
C GLY A 147 32.77 -16.53 5.74
N GLU A 148 34.02 -16.40 6.18
CA GLU A 148 34.65 -17.37 7.10
C GLU A 148 34.72 -16.92 8.56
N LYS A 149 34.46 -15.65 8.83
CA LYS A 149 34.55 -15.09 10.18
C LYS A 149 33.18 -14.66 10.69
N ASP A 150 32.95 -14.80 11.97
CA ASP A 150 31.76 -14.28 12.63
C ASP A 150 31.60 -12.79 12.33
N PHE A 151 30.37 -12.35 12.11
CA PHE A 151 29.99 -10.95 11.89
C PHE A 151 30.29 -10.15 13.16
N THR A 152 31.56 -10.03 13.48
CA THR A 152 32.01 -9.67 14.81
C THR A 152 32.12 -8.18 15.02
N LEU A 153 32.19 -7.38 13.99
CA LEU A 153 32.28 -5.92 14.15
C LEU A 153 31.99 -5.23 12.81
N ALA A 154 30.97 -4.44 12.75
CA ALA A 154 30.87 -3.41 11.75
C ALA A 154 31.85 -2.28 12.12
N GLU A 155 33.13 -2.52 11.92
CA GLU A 155 34.10 -1.43 11.97
C GLU A 155 33.75 -0.44 10.86
N ASN A 156 33.66 0.83 11.22
CA ASN A 156 33.46 1.88 10.24
C ASN A 156 34.72 2.04 9.40
N GLU A 157 34.66 1.60 8.14
CA GLU A 157 35.76 1.77 7.19
C GLU A 157 35.74 3.15 6.51
N GLY A 158 34.56 3.81 6.47
CA GLY A 158 34.44 5.11 5.86
C GLY A 158 33.00 5.56 5.62
N TYR A 159 32.90 6.61 4.83
CA TYR A 159 31.62 7.11 4.37
C TYR A 159 31.72 7.66 2.94
N ILE A 160 30.56 7.69 2.28
CA ILE A 160 30.38 8.29 0.96
C ILE A 160 29.45 9.48 1.15
N SER A 161 29.87 10.67 0.72
CA SER A 161 28.98 11.84 0.71
C SER A 161 28.13 11.83 -0.56
N VAL A 162 26.83 11.98 -0.39
CA VAL A 162 25.86 12.11 -1.47
C VAL A 162 25.32 13.54 -1.52
N LYS A 163 24.83 13.98 -2.68
CA LYS A 163 24.21 15.30 -2.79
C LYS A 163 22.74 15.22 -2.38
N GLY A 164 22.40 15.67 -1.19
CA GLY A 164 21.04 15.72 -0.65
C GLY A 164 20.79 14.73 0.47
N GLU A 165 19.69 14.91 1.15
CA GLU A 165 19.25 14.12 2.29
C GLU A 165 18.87 12.68 1.85
N VAL A 166 19.49 11.70 2.47
CA VAL A 166 19.17 10.27 2.26
C VAL A 166 17.85 9.95 2.98
N ILE A 167 16.98 9.24 2.30
CA ILE A 167 15.70 8.75 2.86
C ILE A 167 15.76 7.25 3.16
N LYS A 168 16.35 6.48 2.23
CA LYS A 168 16.40 5.01 2.36
C LYS A 168 17.59 4.46 1.60
N LEU A 169 18.21 3.42 2.17
CA LEU A 169 19.16 2.55 1.49
C LEU A 169 18.43 1.32 0.99
N ILE A 170 18.63 0.94 -0.29
CA ILE A 170 17.88 -0.13 -0.94
C ILE A 170 18.85 -1.07 -1.63
N PRO A 171 19.16 -2.23 -1.03
CA PRO A 171 20.00 -3.23 -1.66
C PRO A 171 19.21 -3.95 -2.77
N VAL A 172 19.75 -3.92 -4.01
CA VAL A 172 19.19 -4.65 -5.16
C VAL A 172 20.32 -5.29 -5.93
N GLY A 173 20.35 -6.59 -5.97
CA GLY A 173 21.45 -7.35 -6.57
C GLY A 173 22.79 -7.03 -5.90
N LYS A 174 23.77 -6.56 -6.67
CA LYS A 174 25.09 -6.15 -6.18
C LYS A 174 25.24 -4.65 -5.99
N LYS A 175 24.15 -3.88 -6.03
CA LYS A 175 24.16 -2.43 -5.89
C LYS A 175 23.34 -2.00 -4.69
N LEU A 176 23.80 -0.95 -4.03
CA LEU A 176 23.03 -0.24 -3.03
C LEU A 176 22.50 1.04 -3.66
N TYR A 177 21.19 1.12 -3.83
CA TYR A 177 20.56 2.35 -4.25
C TYR A 177 20.34 3.27 -3.05
N VAL A 178 20.70 4.52 -3.22
CA VAL A 178 20.55 5.56 -2.21
C VAL A 178 19.42 6.49 -2.65
N LEU A 179 18.23 6.24 -2.11
CA LEU A 179 17.09 7.10 -2.37
C LEU A 179 17.26 8.38 -1.54
N LYS A 180 17.30 9.51 -2.23
CA LYS A 180 17.38 10.84 -1.64
C LYS A 180 16.02 11.53 -1.74
N ARG A 181 15.85 12.61 -1.01
CA ARG A 181 14.63 13.42 -1.10
C ARG A 181 14.32 13.89 -2.54
N ASN A 182 15.35 14.09 -3.34
CA ASN A 182 15.24 14.64 -4.70
C ASN A 182 16.18 13.96 -5.70
N GLY A 183 16.38 12.67 -5.59
CA GLY A 183 17.23 11.95 -6.54
C GLY A 183 17.53 10.52 -6.10
N LEU A 184 18.21 9.81 -6.96
CA LEU A 184 18.63 8.43 -6.75
C LEU A 184 20.08 8.27 -7.16
N ASP A 185 20.90 7.80 -6.25
CA ASP A 185 22.27 7.40 -6.52
C ASP A 185 22.41 5.87 -6.40
N ALA A 186 23.48 5.31 -6.94
CA ALA A 186 23.86 3.93 -6.74
C ALA A 186 25.31 3.83 -6.23
N VAL A 187 25.48 3.03 -5.21
CA VAL A 187 26.77 2.64 -4.65
C VAL A 187 27.04 1.20 -5.07
N ALA A 188 28.19 0.95 -5.64
CA ALA A 188 28.60 -0.37 -6.08
C ALA A 188 30.03 -0.68 -5.63
N PRO A 189 30.35 -1.95 -5.28
CA PRO A 189 31.73 -2.34 -4.97
C PRO A 189 32.64 -2.11 -6.19
N THR A 190 33.85 -1.69 -5.93
CA THR A 190 34.93 -1.59 -6.94
C THR A 190 35.77 -2.87 -6.93
N ASP A 191 36.66 -3.01 -7.91
CA ASP A 191 37.59 -4.15 -8.00
C ASP A 191 38.65 -4.14 -6.88
N SER A 192 38.81 -3.04 -6.16
CA SER A 192 39.70 -2.97 -5.00
C SER A 192 38.94 -3.30 -3.71
N ASP A 193 39.53 -4.14 -2.88
CA ASP A 193 38.95 -4.50 -1.57
C ASP A 193 38.66 -3.23 -0.76
N ASN A 194 37.43 -3.15 -0.23
CA ASN A 194 36.94 -2.10 0.65
C ASN A 194 36.64 -0.73 0.01
N PHE A 195 36.53 -0.59 -1.30
CA PHE A 195 36.12 0.67 -1.92
C PHE A 195 34.81 0.56 -2.68
N TYR A 196 34.06 1.62 -2.64
CA TYR A 196 32.77 1.75 -3.32
C TYR A 196 32.76 2.95 -4.24
N SER A 197 32.19 2.78 -5.42
CA SER A 197 31.94 3.88 -6.36
C SER A 197 30.54 4.41 -6.21
N LEU A 198 30.40 5.73 -6.27
CA LEU A 198 29.11 6.42 -6.32
C LEU A 198 28.80 6.83 -7.75
N SER A 199 27.62 6.49 -8.24
CA SER A 199 27.11 6.95 -9.52
C SER A 199 25.72 7.57 -9.34
N GLU A 200 25.50 8.71 -9.95
CA GLU A 200 24.18 9.33 -10.03
C GLU A 200 23.32 8.54 -11.03
N VAL A 201 22.14 8.08 -10.60
CA VAL A 201 21.23 7.29 -11.43
C VAL A 201 20.13 8.18 -12.00
N LEU A 202 19.58 9.07 -11.19
CA LEU A 202 18.48 9.96 -11.58
C LEU A 202 18.57 11.30 -10.84
N THR A 203 18.36 12.36 -11.61
CA THR A 203 18.23 13.75 -11.12
C THR A 203 16.81 14.29 -11.24
N GLU A 204 15.83 13.44 -11.53
CA GLU A 204 14.47 13.93 -11.70
C GLU A 204 13.90 14.49 -10.37
N PRO A 205 13.16 15.61 -10.43
CA PRO A 205 12.56 16.17 -9.25
C PRO A 205 11.36 15.32 -8.81
N PHE A 206 11.57 14.46 -7.85
CA PHE A 206 10.51 13.84 -7.08
C PHE A 206 10.76 14.07 -5.59
N VAL A 207 9.71 14.12 -4.82
CA VAL A 207 9.81 14.07 -3.37
C VAL A 207 9.25 12.73 -2.95
N ALA A 208 10.13 11.82 -2.53
CA ALA A 208 9.71 10.51 -2.05
C ALA A 208 9.04 10.64 -0.67
N ASP A 209 7.98 9.88 -0.45
CA ASP A 209 7.37 9.77 0.87
C ASP A 209 8.26 8.87 1.76
N ASN A 210 8.44 9.26 3.02
CA ASN A 210 9.17 8.44 3.98
C ASN A 210 8.45 7.09 4.15
N PHE A 211 9.20 6.02 4.41
CA PHE A 211 8.72 4.64 4.60
C PHE A 211 7.97 4.02 3.40
N SER A 212 7.89 4.71 2.27
CA SER A 212 7.13 4.24 1.11
C SER A 212 7.88 3.25 0.20
N VAL A 213 9.10 2.86 0.54
CA VAL A 213 9.93 2.02 -0.32
C VAL A 213 9.65 0.54 -0.07
N ALA A 214 9.33 -0.19 -1.15
CA ALA A 214 9.28 -1.65 -1.16
C ALA A 214 10.21 -2.20 -2.25
N ALA A 215 11.18 -3.03 -1.88
CA ALA A 215 12.14 -3.63 -2.80
C ALA A 215 11.64 -4.98 -3.33
N PHE A 216 12.01 -5.31 -4.57
CA PHE A 216 11.80 -6.61 -5.21
C PHE A 216 13.09 -7.07 -5.89
N THR A 217 13.09 -8.24 -6.50
CA THR A 217 14.29 -8.91 -6.98
C THR A 217 15.19 -8.01 -7.87
N ASP A 218 14.58 -7.27 -8.79
CA ASP A 218 15.32 -6.50 -9.82
C ASP A 218 15.06 -4.98 -9.72
N GLY A 219 14.51 -4.52 -8.59
CA GLY A 219 14.17 -3.11 -8.43
C GLY A 219 13.45 -2.77 -7.14
N PHE A 220 12.75 -1.65 -7.15
CA PHE A 220 11.95 -1.19 -6.02
C PHE A 220 10.86 -0.23 -6.49
N ALA A 221 9.85 -0.04 -5.64
CA ALA A 221 8.80 0.93 -5.85
C ALA A 221 8.69 1.85 -4.62
N PHE A 222 8.25 3.10 -4.84
CA PHE A 222 8.00 4.06 -3.78
C PHE A 222 6.94 5.07 -4.22
N THR A 223 6.31 5.75 -3.27
CA THR A 223 5.37 6.85 -3.57
C THR A 223 6.01 8.21 -3.35
N GLY A 224 5.45 9.21 -4.02
CA GLY A 224 5.86 10.60 -3.84
C GLY A 224 4.93 11.55 -4.61
N GLY A 225 4.42 12.57 -3.91
CA GLY A 225 3.53 13.56 -4.51
C GLY A 225 2.26 12.97 -5.12
N GLY A 226 1.76 11.85 -4.57
CA GLY A 226 0.57 11.16 -5.06
C GLY A 226 0.77 10.29 -6.30
N TYR A 227 2.02 10.01 -6.66
CA TYR A 227 2.39 9.09 -7.73
C TYR A 227 3.11 7.87 -7.16
N LEU A 228 3.00 6.74 -7.85
CA LEU A 228 3.86 5.58 -7.63
C LEU A 228 5.01 5.64 -8.63
N PHE A 229 6.21 5.48 -8.12
CA PHE A 229 7.43 5.35 -8.91
C PHE A 229 7.91 3.91 -8.83
N VAL A 230 8.22 3.32 -9.97
CA VAL A 230 8.76 1.96 -10.08
C VAL A 230 10.10 2.05 -10.78
N PHE A 231 11.14 1.63 -10.10
CA PHE A 231 12.49 1.56 -10.65
C PHE A 231 12.85 0.12 -10.94
N SER A 232 13.12 -0.19 -12.20
CA SER A 232 13.61 -1.48 -12.67
C SER A 232 14.40 -1.28 -13.97
N ASP A 233 15.34 -2.16 -14.27
CA ASP A 233 16.16 -2.10 -15.48
C ASP A 233 16.84 -0.74 -15.70
N ASN A 234 17.30 -0.08 -14.63
CA ASN A 234 17.85 1.28 -14.63
C ASN A 234 16.90 2.36 -15.19
N ARG A 235 15.61 2.14 -15.12
CA ARG A 235 14.57 3.10 -15.56
C ARG A 235 13.58 3.37 -14.45
N LEU A 236 13.16 4.62 -14.34
CA LEU A 236 12.10 5.05 -13.44
C LEU A 236 10.80 5.25 -14.22
N LYS A 237 9.78 4.46 -13.90
CA LYS A 237 8.42 4.62 -14.42
C LYS A 237 7.59 5.39 -13.39
N LYS A 238 7.02 6.52 -13.79
CA LYS A 238 6.08 7.30 -12.96
C LYS A 238 4.65 6.92 -13.33
N ILE A 239 3.87 6.49 -12.34
CA ILE A 239 2.51 5.97 -12.52
C ILE A 239 1.53 6.85 -11.74
N LYS A 240 0.47 7.28 -12.40
CA LYS A 240 -0.64 7.97 -11.74
C LYS A 240 -1.47 6.94 -11.00
N VAL A 241 -1.67 7.15 -9.70
CA VAL A 241 -2.41 6.23 -8.82
C VAL A 241 -3.50 6.95 -8.03
N ALA A 242 -4.32 6.19 -7.32
CA ALA A 242 -5.45 6.70 -6.53
C ALA A 242 -5.04 7.70 -5.42
N LEU A 243 -3.75 7.85 -5.10
CA LEU A 243 -3.25 8.79 -4.09
C LEU A 243 -3.14 10.23 -4.58
N LYS A 244 -3.21 10.49 -5.90
CA LYS A 244 -2.90 11.81 -6.48
C LYS A 244 -3.70 12.96 -5.89
N ASP A 245 -4.96 12.73 -5.57
CA ASP A 245 -5.87 13.76 -5.08
C ASP A 245 -6.26 13.54 -3.61
N VAL A 246 -5.52 12.68 -2.91
CA VAL A 246 -5.76 12.32 -1.51
C VAL A 246 -4.69 12.96 -0.62
N LYS A 247 -5.11 13.64 0.45
CA LYS A 247 -4.19 14.04 1.51
C LYS A 247 -4.00 12.87 2.46
N TYR A 248 -2.80 12.33 2.52
CA TYR A 248 -2.45 11.20 3.36
C TYR A 248 -1.12 11.43 4.07
N SER A 249 -0.88 10.63 5.09
CA SER A 249 0.44 10.41 5.69
C SER A 249 0.74 8.92 5.68
N VAL A 250 1.99 8.55 5.47
CA VAL A 250 2.43 7.16 5.58
C VAL A 250 2.50 6.79 7.05
N SER A 251 1.91 5.67 7.42
CA SER A 251 1.84 5.21 8.81
C SER A 251 2.80 4.08 9.15
N ASP A 252 3.25 3.33 8.15
CA ASP A 252 4.21 2.22 8.33
C ASP A 252 4.96 1.96 7.01
N GLU A 253 5.97 1.09 7.03
CA GLU A 253 6.77 0.77 5.86
C GLU A 253 5.94 0.08 4.77
N ALA A 254 6.21 0.46 3.51
CA ALA A 254 5.66 -0.23 2.35
C ALA A 254 6.24 -1.65 2.24
N PHE A 255 5.45 -2.56 1.69
CA PHE A 255 5.85 -3.94 1.48
C PHE A 255 5.24 -4.50 0.19
N LEU A 256 5.70 -5.68 -0.20
CA LEU A 256 5.12 -6.44 -1.32
C LEU A 256 4.35 -7.65 -0.81
N ALA A 257 3.18 -7.89 -1.39
CA ALA A 257 2.40 -9.10 -1.15
C ALA A 257 1.66 -9.51 -2.44
N ASP A 258 1.78 -10.77 -2.85
CA ASP A 258 1.11 -11.34 -4.04
C ASP A 258 1.26 -10.46 -5.30
N ALA A 259 2.49 -10.05 -5.65
CA ALA A 259 2.81 -9.15 -6.76
C ALA A 259 2.08 -7.79 -6.68
N LYS A 260 1.81 -7.30 -5.49
CA LYS A 260 1.20 -6.00 -5.23
C LYS A 260 2.10 -5.17 -4.33
N TYR A 261 2.20 -3.89 -4.66
CA TYR A 261 2.79 -2.89 -3.77
C TYR A 261 1.74 -2.44 -2.77
N CYS A 262 2.06 -2.50 -1.51
CA CYS A 262 1.18 -2.17 -0.39
C CYS A 262 1.82 -1.08 0.47
N LEU A 263 1.07 -0.02 0.76
CA LEU A 263 1.52 1.10 1.59
C LEU A 263 0.46 1.42 2.65
N PRO A 264 0.76 1.24 3.94
CA PRO A 264 -0.10 1.68 5.02
C PRO A 264 -0.13 3.22 5.10
N ILE A 265 -1.32 3.79 5.09
CA ILE A 265 -1.51 5.25 5.13
C ILE A 265 -2.65 5.64 6.07
N VAL A 266 -2.62 6.88 6.52
CA VAL A 266 -3.72 7.51 7.25
C VAL A 266 -4.34 8.61 6.39
N VAL A 267 -5.65 8.54 6.20
CA VAL A 267 -6.46 9.53 5.50
C VAL A 267 -7.54 10.03 6.46
N SER A 268 -7.53 11.33 6.74
CA SER A 268 -8.51 11.94 7.67
C SER A 268 -8.62 11.21 9.03
N GLY A 269 -7.48 10.78 9.58
CA GLY A 269 -7.40 10.10 10.87
C GLY A 269 -7.83 8.63 10.87
N LYS A 270 -8.04 8.02 9.71
CA LYS A 270 -8.40 6.60 9.56
C LYS A 270 -7.31 5.85 8.80
N GLY A 271 -7.01 4.63 9.25
CA GLY A 271 -6.04 3.75 8.61
C GLY A 271 -6.58 3.12 7.33
N TYR A 272 -5.76 3.16 6.28
CA TYR A 272 -6.00 2.52 4.99
C TYR A 272 -4.73 1.82 4.52
N LEU A 273 -4.93 0.77 3.74
CA LEU A 273 -3.87 0.16 2.94
C LEU A 273 -4.06 0.62 1.48
N PHE A 274 -3.10 1.37 0.96
CA PHE A 274 -3.03 1.63 -0.47
C PHE A 274 -2.39 0.42 -1.15
N VAL A 275 -3.01 -0.05 -2.21
CA VAL A 275 -2.56 -1.23 -2.97
C VAL A 275 -2.43 -0.85 -4.44
N TYR A 276 -1.30 -1.21 -5.05
CA TYR A 276 -1.12 -1.18 -6.50
C TYR A 276 -0.78 -2.58 -6.99
N ASP A 277 -1.60 -3.10 -7.88
CA ASP A 277 -1.43 -4.41 -8.49
C ASP A 277 -0.60 -4.28 -9.78
N PHE A 278 0.61 -4.82 -9.79
CA PHE A 278 1.50 -4.77 -10.94
C PHE A 278 0.99 -5.56 -12.15
N LEU A 279 0.13 -6.56 -11.92
CA LEU A 279 -0.40 -7.40 -13.01
C LEU A 279 -1.57 -6.72 -13.74
N SER A 280 -2.47 -6.09 -13.00
CA SER A 280 -3.62 -5.39 -13.57
C SER A 280 -3.35 -3.91 -13.84
N GLU A 281 -2.23 -3.37 -13.36
CA GLU A 281 -1.86 -1.94 -13.38
C GLU A 281 -2.90 -1.03 -12.70
N LYS A 282 -3.64 -1.56 -11.71
CA LYS A 282 -4.69 -0.83 -10.99
C LYS A 282 -4.28 -0.53 -9.56
N SER A 283 -4.83 0.56 -9.03
CA SER A 283 -4.63 0.92 -7.63
C SER A 283 -5.96 1.16 -6.91
N PHE A 284 -6.01 0.83 -5.63
CA PHE A 284 -7.17 1.04 -4.78
C PHE A 284 -6.77 1.29 -3.33
N LEU A 285 -7.71 1.78 -2.54
CA LEU A 285 -7.60 1.95 -1.09
C LEU A 285 -8.54 0.98 -0.39
N THR A 286 -8.05 0.28 0.62
CA THR A 286 -8.88 -0.56 1.48
C THR A 286 -8.74 -0.13 2.94
N PRO A 287 -9.82 -0.06 3.73
CA PRO A 287 -9.71 0.23 5.16
C PRO A 287 -8.84 -0.82 5.86
N SER A 288 -7.92 -0.37 6.68
CA SER A 288 -7.03 -1.25 7.46
C SER A 288 -7.16 -1.07 8.97
N GLY A 289 -7.84 -0.01 9.42
CA GLY A 289 -7.89 0.31 10.85
C GLY A 289 -6.48 0.54 11.42
N ASP A 290 -6.26 0.01 12.63
CA ASP A 290 -4.99 0.14 13.36
C ASP A 290 -4.11 -1.11 13.23
N LEU A 291 -4.16 -1.79 12.07
CA LEU A 291 -3.32 -2.95 11.79
C LEU A 291 -1.87 -2.52 11.56
N MET A 292 -0.93 -3.29 12.11
CA MET A 292 0.49 -3.23 11.75
C MET A 292 0.78 -4.16 10.58
N PHE A 293 1.68 -3.75 9.68
CA PHE A 293 2.00 -4.51 8.47
C PHE A 293 3.51 -4.70 8.31
N SER A 294 3.92 -5.84 7.78
CA SER A 294 5.31 -6.08 7.37
C SER A 294 5.40 -7.33 6.48
N ASP A 295 6.06 -7.24 5.33
CA ASP A 295 6.37 -8.37 4.42
C ASP A 295 5.18 -9.32 4.16
N GLY A 296 4.01 -8.74 3.84
CA GLY A 296 2.79 -9.51 3.60
C GLY A 296 2.13 -10.11 4.85
N LEU A 297 2.60 -9.75 6.03
CA LEU A 297 2.00 -10.08 7.33
C LEU A 297 1.20 -8.90 7.86
N PHE A 298 0.27 -9.20 8.75
CA PHE A 298 -0.41 -8.19 9.56
C PHE A 298 -0.51 -8.63 11.02
N PHE A 299 -0.63 -7.66 11.90
CA PHE A 299 -0.97 -7.86 13.30
C PHE A 299 -2.11 -6.93 13.70
N ASP A 300 -3.14 -7.51 14.29
CA ASP A 300 -4.26 -6.79 14.89
C ASP A 300 -4.05 -6.71 16.40
N SER A 301 -3.82 -5.50 16.91
CA SER A 301 -3.59 -5.26 18.32
C SER A 301 -4.86 -5.41 19.15
N ALA A 302 -6.04 -5.14 18.59
CA ALA A 302 -7.32 -5.24 19.31
C ALA A 302 -7.72 -6.71 19.57
N GLU A 303 -7.53 -7.55 18.55
CA GLU A 303 -7.85 -8.99 18.62
C GLU A 303 -6.65 -9.84 19.06
N SER A 304 -5.45 -9.25 19.19
CA SER A 304 -4.19 -9.95 19.42
C SER A 304 -3.99 -11.12 18.46
N THR A 305 -4.15 -10.84 17.17
CA THR A 305 -4.02 -11.85 16.12
C THR A 305 -2.96 -11.45 15.10
N VAL A 306 -2.23 -12.43 14.59
CA VAL A 306 -1.25 -12.27 13.51
C VAL A 306 -1.62 -13.17 12.35
N GLY A 307 -1.40 -12.69 11.14
CA GLY A 307 -1.72 -13.49 9.95
C GLY A 307 -1.03 -12.99 8.69
N LYS A 308 -1.34 -13.66 7.59
CA LYS A 308 -0.89 -13.27 6.25
C LYS A 308 -1.98 -12.50 5.53
N ILE A 309 -1.58 -11.46 4.83
CA ILE A 309 -2.44 -10.77 3.88
C ILE A 309 -2.56 -11.68 2.65
N SER A 310 -3.76 -11.96 2.24
CA SER A 310 -4.06 -12.55 0.95
C SER A 310 -5.03 -11.66 0.21
N PHE A 311 -4.82 -11.49 -1.08
CA PHE A 311 -5.72 -10.77 -1.95
C PHE A 311 -6.62 -11.82 -2.63
N GLY A 312 -7.80 -12.05 -2.07
CA GLY A 312 -8.80 -12.89 -2.68
C GLY A 312 -9.68 -12.04 -3.58
N TYR A 313 -9.99 -12.54 -4.76
CA TYR A 313 -11.16 -12.08 -5.47
C TYR A 313 -12.36 -12.73 -4.77
N ASP A 314 -12.82 -12.20 -3.65
CA ASP A 314 -14.19 -12.47 -3.25
C ASP A 314 -15.06 -11.91 -4.35
N LYS A 315 -16.14 -12.62 -4.69
CA LYS A 315 -17.09 -12.24 -5.74
C LYS A 315 -17.23 -10.72 -5.72
N ALA A 316 -16.59 -10.08 -6.68
CA ALA A 316 -16.38 -8.68 -6.66
C ALA A 316 -17.72 -7.98 -6.65
N GLU A 317 -18.07 -7.32 -5.56
CA GLU A 317 -19.19 -6.41 -5.61
C GLU A 317 -18.77 -5.19 -6.41
N PHE A 318 -19.26 -5.10 -7.61
CA PHE A 318 -19.13 -3.90 -8.43
C PHE A 318 -19.91 -2.76 -7.74
N SER A 319 -19.27 -1.63 -7.53
CA SER A 319 -19.92 -0.44 -7.01
C SER A 319 -19.47 0.79 -7.81
N ALA A 320 -20.42 1.49 -8.41
CA ALA A 320 -20.18 2.73 -9.13
C ALA A 320 -21.15 3.80 -8.62
N ALA A 321 -20.64 5.01 -8.37
CA ALA A 321 -21.47 6.16 -8.02
C ALA A 321 -21.24 7.29 -9.02
N PHE A 322 -22.33 7.84 -9.54
CA PHE A 322 -22.34 8.95 -10.48
C PHE A 322 -22.90 10.17 -9.78
N GLY A 323 -22.22 11.30 -9.94
CA GLY A 323 -22.66 12.57 -9.37
C GLY A 323 -24.01 13.03 -9.89
N TYR A 324 -24.53 14.11 -9.33
CA TYR A 324 -25.81 14.68 -9.77
C TYR A 324 -25.73 15.14 -11.22
N ASN A 325 -26.70 14.67 -12.02
CA ASN A 325 -26.88 15.01 -13.42
C ASN A 325 -28.27 15.65 -13.59
N ASP A 326 -28.32 16.83 -14.19
CA ASP A 326 -29.55 17.55 -14.46
C ASP A 326 -30.08 17.32 -15.88
N PHE A 327 -29.42 16.41 -16.65
CA PHE A 327 -29.79 16.09 -18.04
C PHE A 327 -29.93 17.34 -18.93
N ASP A 328 -29.05 18.30 -18.74
CA ASP A 328 -28.98 19.57 -19.47
C ASP A 328 -30.27 20.44 -19.36
N THR A 329 -31.00 20.30 -18.27
CA THR A 329 -32.19 21.12 -18.02
C THR A 329 -32.50 21.31 -16.54
N THR A 330 -32.79 22.55 -16.16
CA THR A 330 -33.16 22.91 -14.76
C THR A 330 -34.62 22.58 -14.40
N LYS A 331 -35.42 22.09 -15.34
CA LYS A 331 -36.81 21.72 -15.11
C LYS A 331 -36.91 20.44 -14.27
N VAL A 332 -38.04 20.32 -13.56
CA VAL A 332 -38.38 19.08 -12.86
C VAL A 332 -38.62 17.97 -13.88
N LYS A 333 -38.02 16.82 -13.65
CA LYS A 333 -38.16 15.64 -14.49
C LYS A 333 -38.79 14.51 -13.71
N ARG A 334 -39.42 13.60 -14.41
CA ARG A 334 -39.90 12.34 -13.89
C ARG A 334 -39.16 11.20 -14.58
N ILE A 335 -38.40 10.43 -13.82
CA ILE A 335 -37.92 9.12 -14.29
C ILE A 335 -39.08 8.14 -14.18
N TYR A 336 -39.43 7.47 -15.28
CA TYR A 336 -40.56 6.54 -15.33
C TYR A 336 -40.17 5.11 -15.60
N SER A 337 -39.01 4.87 -16.20
CA SER A 337 -38.47 3.49 -16.35
C SER A 337 -36.96 3.47 -16.45
N VAL A 338 -36.40 2.32 -16.17
CA VAL A 338 -34.97 2.03 -16.34
C VAL A 338 -34.85 0.69 -17.03
N SER A 339 -34.03 0.62 -18.09
CA SER A 339 -33.63 -0.64 -18.68
C SER A 339 -32.16 -0.92 -18.41
N ALA A 340 -31.80 -2.19 -18.24
CA ALA A 340 -30.43 -2.60 -18.08
C ALA A 340 -30.17 -3.97 -18.71
N SER A 341 -28.91 -4.20 -19.05
CA SER A 341 -28.41 -5.52 -19.47
C SER A 341 -27.21 -5.88 -18.64
N CYS A 342 -27.22 -7.05 -18.01
CA CYS A 342 -26.16 -7.52 -17.12
C CYS A 342 -25.99 -9.04 -17.21
N LYS A 343 -24.78 -9.51 -16.91
CA LYS A 343 -24.47 -10.94 -16.80
C LYS A 343 -24.69 -11.49 -15.39
N LYS A 344 -24.73 -10.61 -14.40
CA LYS A 344 -24.95 -10.91 -12.99
C LYS A 344 -25.90 -9.90 -12.37
N LYS A 345 -26.56 -10.28 -11.28
CA LYS A 345 -27.48 -9.42 -10.55
C LYS A 345 -26.79 -8.15 -10.07
N PHE A 346 -27.52 -7.05 -10.16
CA PHE A 346 -27.07 -5.79 -9.58
C PHE A 346 -28.26 -4.97 -9.06
N SER A 347 -27.97 -3.96 -8.23
CA SER A 347 -28.92 -2.96 -7.79
C SER A 347 -28.53 -1.57 -8.31
N LEU A 348 -29.52 -0.79 -8.67
CA LEU A 348 -29.39 0.62 -9.03
C LEU A 348 -30.13 1.44 -7.98
N GLU A 349 -29.41 2.32 -7.29
CA GLU A 349 -30.00 3.37 -6.46
C GLU A 349 -30.09 4.65 -7.29
N ILE A 350 -31.26 5.26 -7.34
CA ILE A 350 -31.50 6.55 -7.97
C ILE A 350 -31.87 7.51 -6.85
N ARG A 351 -31.17 8.61 -6.72
CA ARG A 351 -31.38 9.63 -5.71
C ARG A 351 -31.67 10.97 -6.39
N SER A 352 -32.75 11.61 -6.00
CA SER A 352 -33.06 13.02 -6.30
C SER A 352 -32.82 13.88 -5.06
N GLU A 353 -33.14 15.16 -5.15
CA GLU A 353 -33.06 16.09 -4.00
C GLU A 353 -34.03 15.71 -2.86
N LYS A 354 -35.08 14.94 -3.16
CA LYS A 354 -36.16 14.62 -2.21
C LYS A 354 -36.37 13.13 -1.97
N ASP A 355 -36.05 12.30 -2.97
CA ASP A 355 -36.44 10.90 -2.99
C ASP A 355 -35.23 10.00 -3.28
N VAL A 356 -35.26 8.78 -2.76
CA VAL A 356 -34.31 7.70 -3.05
C VAL A 356 -35.07 6.44 -3.42
N THR A 357 -34.70 5.81 -4.52
CA THR A 357 -35.31 4.55 -4.97
C THR A 357 -34.24 3.57 -5.33
N ALA A 358 -34.31 2.34 -4.83
CA ALA A 358 -33.44 1.25 -5.19
C ALA A 358 -34.21 0.22 -6.04
N ILE A 359 -33.54 -0.25 -7.12
CA ILE A 359 -34.11 -1.18 -8.09
C ILE A 359 -33.15 -2.33 -8.24
N ALA A 360 -33.63 -3.57 -8.09
CA ALA A 360 -32.85 -4.77 -8.35
C ALA A 360 -33.05 -5.23 -9.79
N PHE A 361 -31.95 -5.60 -10.45
CA PHE A 361 -31.93 -6.20 -11.78
C PHE A 361 -31.37 -7.62 -11.69
N ASP A 362 -32.08 -8.57 -12.31
CA ASP A 362 -31.64 -9.94 -12.48
C ASP A 362 -30.82 -10.07 -13.77
N GLU A 363 -30.16 -11.22 -13.93
CA GLU A 363 -29.35 -11.55 -15.11
C GLU A 363 -30.16 -11.43 -16.40
N GLY A 364 -29.53 -10.89 -17.43
CA GLY A 364 -30.12 -10.64 -18.76
C GLY A 364 -30.52 -9.20 -18.99
N TYR A 365 -31.42 -9.00 -19.96
CA TYR A 365 -32.02 -7.70 -20.25
C TYR A 365 -33.36 -7.57 -19.55
N SER A 366 -33.55 -6.46 -18.84
CA SER A 366 -34.83 -6.18 -18.22
C SER A 366 -35.14 -4.67 -18.18
N VAL A 367 -36.43 -4.36 -18.10
CA VAL A 367 -36.96 -3.01 -17.94
C VAL A 367 -37.77 -2.96 -16.65
N LYS A 368 -37.52 -1.97 -15.81
CA LYS A 368 -38.23 -1.75 -14.55
C LYS A 368 -38.94 -0.39 -14.57
N GLU A 369 -40.20 -0.38 -14.15
CA GLU A 369 -40.91 0.85 -13.94
C GLU A 369 -40.45 1.56 -12.66
N VAL A 370 -40.34 2.87 -12.72
CA VAL A 370 -39.87 3.72 -11.63
C VAL A 370 -40.73 4.99 -11.58
N LYS A 371 -40.87 5.55 -10.40
CA LYS A 371 -41.54 6.83 -10.25
C LYS A 371 -40.75 7.70 -9.28
N ILE A 372 -39.83 8.48 -9.81
CA ILE A 372 -39.04 9.43 -9.02
C ILE A 372 -38.99 10.79 -9.74
N PHE A 373 -39.10 11.86 -8.96
CA PHE A 373 -39.12 13.22 -9.46
C PHE A 373 -37.94 14.02 -8.91
N GLY A 374 -37.37 14.89 -9.72
CA GLY A 374 -36.30 15.78 -9.30
C GLY A 374 -35.83 16.73 -10.40
N LYS A 375 -35.00 17.69 -10.04
CA LYS A 375 -34.32 18.56 -10.96
C LYS A 375 -33.00 17.95 -11.44
N ALA A 376 -32.33 17.23 -10.52
CA ALA A 376 -31.12 16.47 -10.79
C ALA A 376 -31.14 15.10 -10.09
N PHE A 377 -30.40 14.13 -10.63
CA PHE A 377 -30.36 12.78 -10.11
C PHE A 377 -28.91 12.30 -10.01
N SER A 378 -28.60 11.60 -8.92
CA SER A 378 -27.40 10.80 -8.82
C SER A 378 -27.75 9.31 -8.88
N PHE A 379 -26.79 8.52 -9.35
CA PHE A 379 -26.98 7.10 -9.55
C PHE A 379 -25.87 6.34 -8.82
N ALA A 380 -26.21 5.24 -8.16
CA ALA A 380 -25.24 4.31 -7.61
C ALA A 380 -25.60 2.88 -8.07
N VAL A 381 -24.65 2.20 -8.66
CA VAL A 381 -24.78 0.83 -9.13
C VAL A 381 -23.95 -0.07 -8.23
N ARG A 382 -24.55 -1.18 -7.74
CA ARG A 382 -23.87 -2.18 -6.91
C ARG A 382 -24.25 -3.57 -7.37
N GLY A 383 -23.28 -4.46 -7.55
CA GLY A 383 -23.55 -5.82 -8.00
C GLY A 383 -22.31 -6.69 -8.07
N GLU A 384 -22.48 -7.93 -8.48
CA GLU A 384 -21.38 -8.89 -8.61
C GLU A 384 -20.48 -8.61 -9.83
N GLU A 385 -21.03 -7.97 -10.86
CA GLU A 385 -20.33 -7.66 -12.11
C GLU A 385 -20.90 -6.35 -12.70
N LYS A 386 -20.07 -5.65 -13.46
CA LYS A 386 -20.44 -4.44 -14.20
C LYS A 386 -21.57 -4.74 -15.20
N PRO A 387 -22.68 -4.00 -15.17
CA PRO A 387 -23.70 -4.12 -16.22
C PRO A 387 -23.14 -3.64 -17.57
N ALA A 388 -23.63 -4.24 -18.65
CA ALA A 388 -23.25 -3.82 -20.00
C ALA A 388 -23.68 -2.38 -20.28
N PHE A 389 -24.90 -2.04 -19.84
CA PHE A 389 -25.40 -0.68 -19.84
C PHE A 389 -26.57 -0.52 -18.83
N VAL A 390 -26.81 0.72 -18.43
CA VAL A 390 -28.01 1.14 -17.73
C VAL A 390 -28.58 2.35 -18.47
N LYS A 391 -29.85 2.30 -18.86
CA LYS A 391 -30.53 3.37 -19.58
C LYS A 391 -31.74 3.86 -18.81
N VAL A 392 -31.78 5.16 -18.55
CA VAL A 392 -32.80 5.82 -17.76
C VAL A 392 -33.73 6.60 -18.71
N TYR A 393 -35.02 6.37 -18.61
CA TYR A 393 -36.05 7.06 -19.38
C TYR A 393 -36.76 8.07 -18.52
N TYR A 394 -36.86 9.30 -19.01
CA TYR A 394 -37.46 10.41 -18.27
C TYR A 394 -38.32 11.34 -19.15
N THR A 395 -39.15 12.10 -18.50
CA THR A 395 -39.95 13.18 -19.11
C THR A 395 -39.62 14.51 -18.43
N VAL A 396 -39.74 15.60 -19.19
CA VAL A 396 -39.49 16.97 -18.74
C VAL A 396 -40.79 17.77 -18.74
#